data_d00fcb9d0dbe99dce53241a0158801e3
#
_entry.id   d00fcb9d0dbe99dce53241a0158801e3
#
_cell.length_a   1.000
_cell.length_b   1.000
_cell.length_c   1.000
_cell.angle_alpha   90.00
_cell.angle_beta   90.00
_cell.angle_gamma   90.00
#
_symmetry.space_group_name_H-M   'P 1'
#
loop_
_entity.id
_entity.type
_entity.pdbx_description
1 polymer ?
#
loop_
_entity_poly.entity_id
_entity_poly.type
_entity_poly.pdbx_seq_one_letter_code
_entity_poly.pdbx_strand_id
1 'polypeptide(L)'
;MDRAADLWTLVSNFKNAAYDEQVHILQMLGDKLINDCRIEVFGVTIEPLWVEAYCYDETHFPDYNTHRSRKQKNRFGQMYFHERGYGGVDICLSNSEDFCLSFLLKATLANGHFLTQTQLPCVLLSTGKTKADFEHLEDILHPANARHTICHTTRVNLTKPCYSDAPLTSFALDAIPKYDFRFARKNLRENVRAYLLAYMAAHPDCTEQECRAECRRVFGWVPDLVRTWVHN
;
A
#
# COMPACT_ATOMS: atom_id res chain seq x y z
N MET A 1 -3.01 -23.90 -4.22
CA MET A 1 -4.11 -22.96 -4.57
C MET A 1 -3.46 -21.77 -5.22
N ASP A 2 -3.89 -21.41 -6.40
CA ASP A 2 -3.30 -20.30 -7.16
C ASP A 2 -3.79 -18.97 -6.57
N ARG A 3 -2.90 -18.23 -5.92
CA ARG A 3 -3.22 -16.95 -5.24
C ARG A 3 -3.50 -15.81 -6.22
N ALA A 4 -2.87 -15.85 -7.39
CA ALA A 4 -3.17 -14.90 -8.45
C ALA A 4 -4.64 -15.08 -8.93
N ALA A 5 -5.12 -16.32 -9.02
CA ALA A 5 -6.53 -16.61 -9.35
C ALA A 5 -7.50 -16.09 -8.28
N ASP A 6 -7.14 -16.13 -6.99
CA ASP A 6 -7.96 -15.56 -5.92
C ASP A 6 -8.07 -14.03 -6.05
N LEU A 7 -6.95 -13.34 -6.31
CA LEU A 7 -6.94 -11.89 -6.55
C LEU A 7 -7.72 -11.53 -7.82
N TRP A 8 -7.54 -12.30 -8.90
CA TRP A 8 -8.27 -12.10 -10.15
C TRP A 8 -9.79 -12.20 -9.95
N THR A 9 -10.24 -13.18 -9.17
CA THR A 9 -11.67 -13.36 -8.88
C THR A 9 -12.24 -12.16 -8.13
N LEU A 10 -11.53 -11.62 -7.13
CA LEU A 10 -11.94 -10.42 -6.41
C LEU A 10 -12.03 -9.20 -7.34
N VAL A 11 -11.03 -8.99 -8.18
CA VAL A 11 -11.00 -7.86 -9.13
C VAL A 11 -12.11 -7.99 -10.18
N SER A 12 -12.42 -9.20 -10.64
CA SER A 12 -13.49 -9.43 -11.63
C SER A 12 -14.87 -9.05 -11.09
N ASN A 13 -15.08 -9.13 -9.80
CA ASN A 13 -16.32 -8.72 -9.14
C ASN A 13 -16.36 -7.21 -8.85
N PHE A 14 -15.20 -6.55 -8.80
CA PHE A 14 -15.06 -5.17 -8.32
C PHE A 14 -15.91 -4.16 -9.11
N LYS A 15 -15.86 -4.20 -10.44
CA LYS A 15 -16.50 -3.21 -11.30
C LYS A 15 -18.03 -3.15 -11.13
N ASN A 16 -18.67 -4.28 -10.89
CA ASN A 16 -20.13 -4.39 -10.78
C ASN A 16 -20.63 -4.31 -9.34
N ALA A 17 -19.75 -4.20 -8.38
CA ALA A 17 -20.08 -4.12 -6.98
C ALA A 17 -20.57 -2.72 -6.59
N ALA A 18 -21.45 -2.64 -5.57
CA ALA A 18 -21.81 -1.37 -4.94
C ALA A 18 -20.60 -0.76 -4.21
N TYR A 19 -20.66 0.54 -3.94
CA TYR A 19 -19.51 1.26 -3.32
C TYR A 19 -18.97 0.59 -2.05
N ASP A 20 -19.84 0.24 -1.10
CA ASP A 20 -19.42 -0.41 0.15
C ASP A 20 -18.77 -1.77 -0.10
N GLU A 21 -19.27 -2.52 -1.08
CA GLU A 21 -18.68 -3.79 -1.50
C GLU A 21 -17.33 -3.58 -2.19
N GLN A 22 -17.20 -2.52 -3.02
CA GLN A 22 -15.93 -2.14 -3.62
C GLN A 22 -14.88 -1.80 -2.56
N VAL A 23 -15.26 -1.06 -1.51
CA VAL A 23 -14.36 -0.76 -0.37
C VAL A 23 -13.94 -2.06 0.33
N HIS A 24 -14.86 -2.99 0.56
CA HIS A 24 -14.55 -4.28 1.16
C HIS A 24 -13.61 -5.12 0.28
N ILE A 25 -13.82 -5.14 -1.03
CA ILE A 25 -12.93 -5.82 -1.98
C ILE A 25 -11.52 -5.20 -1.93
N LEU A 26 -11.40 -3.87 -1.87
CA LEU A 26 -10.10 -3.20 -1.74
C LEU A 26 -9.36 -3.61 -0.46
N GLN A 27 -10.07 -3.72 0.66
CA GLN A 27 -9.49 -4.22 1.92
C GLN A 27 -8.98 -5.66 1.75
N MET A 28 -9.80 -6.55 1.22
CA MET A 28 -9.42 -7.95 0.99
C MET A 28 -8.23 -8.08 0.04
N LEU A 29 -8.16 -7.26 -1.01
CA LEU A 29 -7.02 -7.25 -1.94
C LEU A 29 -5.73 -6.81 -1.25
N GLY A 30 -5.78 -5.75 -0.44
CA GLY A 30 -4.63 -5.28 0.33
C GLY A 30 -4.15 -6.32 1.34
N ASP A 31 -5.05 -6.97 2.05
CA ASP A 31 -4.75 -8.02 3.02
C ASP A 31 -4.10 -9.25 2.36
N LYS A 32 -4.63 -9.65 1.20
CA LYS A 32 -4.06 -10.75 0.43
C LYS A 32 -2.69 -10.41 -0.16
N LEU A 33 -2.49 -9.18 -0.65
CA LEU A 33 -1.17 -8.75 -1.12
C LEU A 33 -0.13 -8.82 0.00
N ILE A 34 -0.48 -8.48 1.24
CA ILE A 34 0.45 -8.51 2.37
C ILE A 34 0.65 -9.94 2.90
N ASN A 35 -0.41 -10.72 3.07
CA ASN A 35 -0.34 -12.00 3.75
C ASN A 35 -0.18 -13.21 2.82
N ASP A 36 -0.75 -13.14 1.62
CA ASP A 36 -0.86 -14.28 0.72
C ASP A 36 0.07 -14.21 -0.49
N CYS A 37 0.71 -13.04 -0.73
CA CYS A 37 1.52 -12.82 -1.93
C CYS A 37 2.94 -12.34 -1.60
N ARG A 38 3.87 -12.79 -2.43
CA ARG A 38 5.18 -12.17 -2.60
C ARG A 38 5.38 -11.84 -4.08
N ILE A 39 6.20 -10.87 -4.36
CA ILE A 39 6.51 -10.43 -5.71
C ILE A 39 7.93 -10.89 -6.04
N GLU A 40 8.11 -11.57 -7.16
CA GLU A 40 9.42 -12.04 -7.60
C GLU A 40 9.77 -11.42 -8.95
N VAL A 41 10.84 -10.63 -8.99
CA VAL A 41 11.27 -9.89 -10.19
C VAL A 41 12.79 -9.88 -10.29
N PHE A 42 13.35 -10.41 -11.38
CA PHE A 42 14.79 -10.40 -11.68
C PHE A 42 15.68 -10.78 -10.48
N GLY A 43 15.30 -11.81 -9.73
CA GLY A 43 16.05 -12.31 -8.58
C GLY A 43 15.84 -11.50 -7.29
N VAL A 44 14.95 -10.53 -7.28
CA VAL A 44 14.53 -9.82 -6.09
C VAL A 44 13.19 -10.35 -5.62
N THR A 45 13.12 -10.83 -4.38
CA THR A 45 11.88 -11.21 -3.70
C THR A 45 11.40 -10.05 -2.86
N ILE A 46 10.16 -9.58 -3.10
CA ILE A 46 9.56 -8.45 -2.40
C ILE A 46 8.34 -8.95 -1.62
N GLU A 47 8.34 -8.70 -0.33
CA GLU A 47 7.21 -8.96 0.56
C GLU A 47 6.55 -7.62 0.92
N PRO A 48 5.31 -7.35 0.49
CA PRO A 48 4.59 -6.13 0.87
C PRO A 48 4.31 -6.12 2.39
N LEU A 49 4.61 -4.99 3.04
CA LEU A 49 4.30 -4.78 4.46
C LEU A 49 3.25 -3.69 4.66
N TRP A 50 3.19 -2.74 3.74
CA TRP A 50 2.25 -1.65 3.74
C TRP A 50 1.94 -1.24 2.31
N VAL A 51 0.65 -1.23 1.97
CA VAL A 51 0.17 -0.86 0.64
C VAL A 51 -0.93 0.20 0.75
N GLU A 52 -0.99 1.10 -0.23
CA GLU A 52 -2.08 2.06 -0.40
C GLU A 52 -2.87 1.74 -1.66
N ALA A 53 -4.18 1.56 -1.53
CA ALA A 53 -5.06 1.34 -2.67
C ALA A 53 -5.34 2.65 -3.42
N TYR A 54 -5.26 2.59 -4.74
CA TYR A 54 -5.64 3.64 -5.69
C TYR A 54 -6.56 3.05 -6.73
N CYS A 55 -7.78 3.59 -6.82
CA CYS A 55 -8.78 3.12 -7.77
C CYS A 55 -9.44 4.30 -8.47
N TYR A 56 -9.64 4.19 -9.78
CA TYR A 56 -10.40 5.16 -10.52
C TYR A 56 -11.39 4.47 -11.47
N ASP A 57 -12.66 4.70 -11.21
CA ASP A 57 -13.80 4.39 -12.05
C ASP A 57 -14.67 5.64 -12.10
N GLU A 58 -14.99 6.13 -13.29
CA GLU A 58 -15.76 7.38 -13.45
C GLU A 58 -17.17 7.30 -12.87
N THR A 59 -17.73 6.11 -12.81
CA THR A 59 -19.13 5.89 -12.43
C THR A 59 -19.29 5.69 -10.93
N HIS A 60 -18.44 4.85 -10.33
CA HIS A 60 -18.63 4.35 -8.96
C HIS A 60 -17.54 4.78 -7.98
N PHE A 61 -16.33 5.04 -8.48
CA PHE A 61 -15.18 5.29 -7.63
C PHE A 61 -14.21 6.34 -8.20
N PRO A 62 -14.61 7.63 -8.32
CA PRO A 62 -13.76 8.67 -8.89
C PRO A 62 -12.67 9.13 -7.92
N ASP A 63 -11.66 8.29 -7.68
CA ASP A 63 -10.48 8.66 -6.92
C ASP A 63 -9.54 9.56 -7.74
N TYR A 64 -9.64 10.86 -7.55
CA TYR A 64 -8.84 11.84 -8.28
C TYR A 64 -7.34 11.84 -7.94
N ASN A 65 -6.91 11.10 -6.92
CA ASN A 65 -5.51 10.92 -6.58
C ASN A 65 -4.86 9.76 -7.35
N THR A 66 -5.65 8.94 -8.04
CA THR A 66 -5.15 7.90 -8.93
C THR A 66 -4.56 8.53 -10.19
N HIS A 67 -3.46 8.01 -10.70
CA HIS A 67 -2.80 8.55 -11.91
C HIS A 67 -3.63 8.39 -13.18
N ARG A 68 -4.60 7.50 -13.23
CA ARG A 68 -5.51 7.26 -14.37
C ARG A 68 -4.78 6.99 -15.69
N SER A 69 -3.60 6.42 -15.61
CA SER A 69 -2.77 6.17 -16.77
C SER A 69 -3.17 4.86 -17.45
N ARG A 70 -3.00 4.78 -18.79
CA ARG A 70 -3.15 3.52 -19.51
C ARG A 70 -2.26 2.41 -18.95
N LYS A 71 -1.15 2.78 -18.31
CA LYS A 71 -0.23 1.86 -17.65
C LYS A 71 -0.78 1.22 -16.37
N GLN A 72 -1.96 1.61 -15.91
CA GLN A 72 -2.64 1.03 -14.73
C GLN A 72 -3.94 0.32 -15.09
N LYS A 73 -4.35 0.37 -16.38
CA LYS A 73 -5.54 -0.30 -16.90
C LYS A 73 -5.17 -1.63 -17.53
N ASN A 74 -6.01 -2.65 -17.36
CA ASN A 74 -5.86 -3.98 -17.96
C ASN A 74 -4.43 -4.56 -17.82
N ARG A 75 -3.83 -4.44 -16.64
CA ARG A 75 -2.45 -4.85 -16.34
C ARG A 75 -2.35 -5.63 -15.04
N PHE A 76 -3.23 -6.58 -14.88
CA PHE A 76 -3.29 -7.41 -13.69
C PHE A 76 -1.93 -8.10 -13.41
N GLY A 77 -1.46 -7.96 -12.18
CA GLY A 77 -0.21 -8.58 -11.73
C GLY A 77 1.07 -7.92 -12.24
N GLN A 78 1.01 -6.75 -12.90
CA GLN A 78 2.19 -6.06 -13.42
C GLN A 78 2.61 -4.88 -12.54
N MET A 79 3.88 -4.49 -12.63
CA MET A 79 4.40 -3.30 -11.95
C MET A 79 4.12 -2.03 -12.74
N TYR A 80 3.94 -0.92 -12.01
CA TYR A 80 3.95 0.43 -12.55
C TYR A 80 4.88 1.33 -11.75
N PHE A 81 5.87 1.92 -12.40
CA PHE A 81 6.81 2.86 -11.78
C PHE A 81 6.29 4.29 -11.91
N HIS A 82 6.19 5.00 -10.80
CA HIS A 82 5.85 6.43 -10.80
C HIS A 82 6.97 7.24 -11.47
N GLU A 83 6.59 8.07 -12.43
CA GLU A 83 7.52 8.94 -13.16
C GLU A 83 7.71 10.30 -12.46
N ARG A 84 6.73 10.71 -11.67
CA ARG A 84 6.67 12.03 -11.02
C ARG A 84 6.33 11.91 -9.55
N GLY A 85 6.58 12.98 -8.81
CA GLY A 85 6.28 13.08 -7.39
C GLY A 85 7.32 12.40 -6.51
N TYR A 86 6.88 11.73 -5.46
CA TYR A 86 7.76 11.09 -4.48
C TYR A 86 8.34 9.74 -4.97
N GLY A 87 8.08 9.36 -6.21
CA GLY A 87 8.45 8.05 -6.72
C GLY A 87 7.57 6.94 -6.13
N GLY A 88 7.93 5.70 -6.43
CA GLY A 88 7.25 4.51 -5.92
C GLY A 88 6.98 3.48 -7.01
N VAL A 89 6.49 2.34 -6.58
CA VAL A 89 6.09 1.24 -7.44
C VAL A 89 4.71 0.76 -7.00
N ASP A 90 3.80 0.67 -7.95
CA ASP A 90 2.49 0.05 -7.76
C ASP A 90 2.50 -1.38 -8.28
N ILE A 91 1.66 -2.20 -7.70
CA ILE A 91 1.17 -3.44 -8.31
C ILE A 91 -0.20 -3.15 -8.92
N CYS A 92 -0.29 -3.24 -10.23
CA CYS A 92 -1.55 -3.06 -10.95
C CYS A 92 -2.41 -4.31 -10.82
N LEU A 93 -3.68 -4.15 -10.48
CA LEU A 93 -4.64 -5.24 -10.39
C LEU A 93 -5.85 -5.05 -11.30
N SER A 94 -5.93 -3.97 -12.08
CA SER A 94 -7.00 -3.82 -13.06
C SER A 94 -6.91 -4.89 -14.12
N ASN A 95 -8.05 -5.56 -14.39
CA ASN A 95 -8.22 -6.56 -15.44
C ASN A 95 -9.10 -6.05 -16.60
N SER A 96 -9.30 -4.74 -16.70
CA SER A 96 -10.15 -4.09 -17.70
C SER A 96 -9.59 -2.74 -18.12
N GLU A 97 -9.94 -2.28 -19.31
CA GLU A 97 -9.67 -0.91 -19.79
C GLU A 97 -10.58 0.15 -19.16
N ASP A 98 -11.63 -0.26 -18.45
CA ASP A 98 -12.66 0.64 -17.93
C ASP A 98 -12.26 1.31 -16.62
N PHE A 99 -11.39 0.70 -15.83
CA PHE A 99 -10.97 1.24 -14.53
C PHE A 99 -9.47 1.07 -14.27
N CYS A 100 -8.93 1.93 -13.41
CA CYS A 100 -7.60 1.76 -12.84
C CYS A 100 -7.74 1.18 -11.43
N LEU A 101 -6.91 0.21 -11.12
CA LEU A 101 -6.77 -0.33 -9.78
C LEU A 101 -5.32 -0.71 -9.55
N SER A 102 -4.69 -0.11 -8.56
CA SER A 102 -3.32 -0.42 -8.18
C SER A 102 -3.10 -0.28 -6.68
N PHE A 103 -2.06 -0.91 -6.20
CA PHE A 103 -1.60 -0.83 -4.83
C PHE A 103 -0.16 -0.31 -4.80
N LEU A 104 0.01 0.90 -4.27
CA LEU A 104 1.33 1.50 -4.06
C LEU A 104 2.04 0.79 -2.91
N LEU A 105 3.24 0.27 -3.16
CA LEU A 105 4.09 -0.35 -2.17
C LEU A 105 4.76 0.70 -1.27
N LYS A 106 4.20 0.98 -0.11
CA LYS A 106 4.69 1.99 0.84
C LYS A 106 5.85 1.51 1.69
N ALA A 107 5.81 0.24 2.09
CA ALA A 107 6.89 -0.43 2.80
C ALA A 107 6.96 -1.90 2.38
N THR A 108 8.16 -2.42 2.23
CA THR A 108 8.41 -3.79 1.77
C THR A 108 9.64 -4.38 2.47
N LEU A 109 9.73 -5.70 2.47
CA LEU A 109 11.01 -6.40 2.58
C LEU A 109 11.46 -6.80 1.17
N ALA A 110 12.61 -6.33 0.74
CA ALA A 110 13.25 -6.80 -0.49
C ALA A 110 14.46 -7.65 -0.13
N ASN A 111 14.42 -8.94 -0.47
CA ASN A 111 15.40 -9.92 -0.02
C ASN A 111 15.68 -9.86 1.50
N GLY A 112 14.62 -9.68 2.31
CA GLY A 112 14.69 -9.57 3.76
C GLY A 112 15.12 -8.20 4.30
N HIS A 113 15.40 -7.21 3.45
CA HIS A 113 15.77 -5.86 3.85
C HIS A 113 14.57 -4.92 3.78
N PHE A 114 14.32 -4.17 4.86
CA PHE A 114 13.25 -3.17 4.89
C PHE A 114 13.55 -2.01 3.95
N LEU A 115 12.60 -1.71 3.07
CA LEU A 115 12.64 -0.58 2.14
C LEU A 115 11.36 0.24 2.20
N THR A 116 11.54 1.55 2.15
CA THR A 116 10.43 2.50 1.99
C THR A 116 10.02 2.64 0.52
N GLN A 117 8.87 3.27 0.28
CA GLN A 117 8.35 3.60 -1.04
C GLN A 117 9.42 4.16 -2.00
N THR A 118 10.27 5.08 -1.52
CA THR A 118 11.27 5.76 -2.36
C THR A 118 12.56 4.98 -2.55
N GLN A 119 12.84 4.03 -1.66
CA GLN A 119 14.04 3.17 -1.75
C GLN A 119 13.83 1.97 -2.68
N LEU A 120 12.62 1.42 -2.72
CA LEU A 120 12.32 0.25 -3.54
C LEU A 120 12.67 0.43 -5.03
N PRO A 121 12.26 1.53 -5.71
CA PRO A 121 12.65 1.74 -7.12
C PRO A 121 14.17 1.78 -7.32
N CYS A 122 14.92 2.37 -6.38
CA CYS A 122 16.38 2.44 -6.48
C CYS A 122 17.01 1.04 -6.40
N VAL A 123 16.54 0.19 -5.49
CA VAL A 123 17.03 -1.20 -5.35
C VAL A 123 16.68 -2.01 -6.59
N LEU A 124 15.46 -1.91 -7.11
CA LEU A 124 15.07 -2.62 -8.33
C LEU A 124 15.93 -2.20 -9.54
N LEU A 125 16.10 -0.91 -9.76
CA LEU A 125 16.90 -0.41 -10.88
C LEU A 125 18.40 -0.70 -10.72
N SER A 126 18.90 -0.95 -9.51
CA SER A 126 20.29 -1.37 -9.28
C SER A 126 20.61 -2.78 -9.82
N THR A 127 19.60 -3.57 -10.18
CA THR A 127 19.78 -4.87 -10.88
C THR A 127 20.25 -4.72 -12.32
N GLY A 128 20.35 -3.49 -12.84
CA GLY A 128 20.73 -3.21 -14.22
C GLY A 128 19.55 -3.30 -15.22
N LYS A 129 18.33 -3.51 -14.72
CA LYS A 129 17.11 -3.52 -15.51
C LYS A 129 16.50 -2.12 -15.59
N THR A 130 15.79 -1.85 -16.69
CA THR A 130 15.04 -0.60 -16.88
C THR A 130 13.64 -0.70 -16.27
N LYS A 131 12.97 0.46 -16.08
CA LYS A 131 11.56 0.48 -15.66
C LYS A 131 10.68 -0.33 -16.62
N ALA A 132 10.93 -0.22 -17.93
CA ALA A 132 10.19 -0.95 -18.95
C ALA A 132 10.32 -2.47 -18.80
N ASP A 133 11.52 -2.96 -18.45
CA ASP A 133 11.72 -4.40 -18.21
C ASP A 133 10.82 -4.90 -17.08
N PHE A 134 10.69 -4.13 -15.98
CA PHE A 134 9.81 -4.48 -14.87
C PHE A 134 8.33 -4.33 -15.23
N GLU A 135 7.96 -3.27 -15.94
CA GLU A 135 6.57 -2.98 -16.31
C GLU A 135 5.99 -3.98 -17.34
N HIS A 136 6.82 -4.70 -18.08
CA HIS A 136 6.40 -5.72 -19.04
C HIS A 136 6.50 -7.15 -18.50
N LEU A 137 6.99 -7.32 -17.27
CA LEU A 137 7.10 -8.64 -16.66
C LEU A 137 5.72 -9.12 -16.20
N GLU A 138 5.40 -10.34 -16.57
CA GLU A 138 4.17 -11.03 -16.17
C GLU A 138 4.47 -12.07 -15.08
N ASP A 139 3.43 -12.62 -14.48
CA ASP A 139 3.51 -13.71 -13.50
C ASP A 139 4.44 -13.42 -12.30
N ILE A 140 4.49 -12.16 -11.86
CA ILE A 140 5.33 -11.73 -10.75
C ILE A 140 4.75 -12.01 -9.36
N LEU A 141 3.44 -12.33 -9.27
CA LEU A 141 2.75 -12.59 -8.02
C LEU A 141 2.81 -14.08 -7.66
N HIS A 142 3.57 -14.40 -6.65
CA HIS A 142 3.75 -15.77 -6.16
C HIS A 142 3.08 -15.98 -4.81
N PRO A 143 2.65 -17.23 -4.49
CA PRO A 143 2.09 -17.54 -3.18
C PRO A 143 3.08 -17.24 -2.06
N ALA A 144 2.59 -16.60 -1.01
CA ALA A 144 3.24 -16.46 0.28
C ALA A 144 2.31 -16.98 1.38
N ASN A 145 2.81 -17.05 2.59
CA ASN A 145 2.05 -17.47 3.75
C ASN A 145 2.51 -16.67 4.98
N ALA A 146 2.51 -15.36 4.85
CA ALA A 146 2.71 -14.47 5.97
C ALA A 146 1.45 -14.48 6.87
N ARG A 147 1.60 -14.11 8.13
CA ARG A 147 0.50 -14.00 9.10
C ARG A 147 0.68 -12.75 9.93
N HIS A 148 0.60 -11.63 9.24
CA HIS A 148 0.65 -10.32 9.88
C HIS A 148 -0.72 -9.91 10.39
N THR A 149 -0.73 -9.21 11.52
CA THR A 149 -1.89 -8.43 11.95
C THR A 149 -2.04 -7.23 11.04
N ILE A 150 -3.14 -7.16 10.30
CA ILE A 150 -3.42 -6.08 9.35
C ILE A 150 -4.29 -5.01 10.01
N CYS A 151 -3.92 -3.76 9.83
CA CYS A 151 -4.78 -2.62 10.11
C CYS A 151 -5.20 -1.92 8.84
N HIS A 152 -6.48 -1.57 8.77
CA HIS A 152 -7.04 -0.74 7.73
C HIS A 152 -7.14 0.70 8.22
N THR A 153 -6.76 1.65 7.39
CA THR A 153 -6.86 3.08 7.67
C THR A 153 -7.05 3.87 6.39
N THR A 154 -7.46 5.11 6.49
CA THR A 154 -7.54 6.01 5.35
C THR A 154 -6.15 6.41 4.87
N ARG A 155 -6.03 6.69 3.57
CA ARG A 155 -4.81 7.27 3.02
C ARG A 155 -4.55 8.65 3.63
N VAL A 156 -3.29 9.05 3.68
CA VAL A 156 -2.86 10.32 4.26
C VAL A 156 -2.18 11.21 3.23
N ASN A 157 -2.15 12.53 3.51
CA ASN A 157 -1.50 13.54 2.67
C ASN A 157 -2.02 13.59 1.23
N LEU A 158 -3.31 13.31 1.02
CA LEU A 158 -3.95 13.49 -0.27
C LEU A 158 -4.14 14.98 -0.56
N THR A 159 -3.78 15.40 -1.78
CA THR A 159 -3.85 16.81 -2.19
C THR A 159 -5.16 17.17 -2.88
N LYS A 160 -5.93 16.16 -3.29
CA LYS A 160 -7.21 16.33 -3.98
C LYS A 160 -8.32 15.68 -3.20
N PRO A 161 -9.53 16.26 -3.19
CA PRO A 161 -10.69 15.58 -2.66
C PRO A 161 -10.94 14.31 -3.48
N CYS A 162 -11.17 13.23 -2.78
CA CYS A 162 -11.79 12.01 -3.32
C CYS A 162 -13.10 11.81 -2.59
N TYR A 163 -13.71 10.64 -2.71
CA TYR A 163 -14.83 10.30 -1.85
C TYR A 163 -14.45 10.54 -0.39
N SER A 164 -15.44 10.96 0.40
CA SER A 164 -15.28 11.22 1.84
C SER A 164 -14.58 10.07 2.57
N ASP A 165 -14.83 8.84 2.08
CA ASP A 165 -14.27 7.60 2.61
C ASP A 165 -13.16 7.10 1.69
N ALA A 166 -12.12 7.91 1.51
CA ALA A 166 -10.98 7.59 0.65
C ALA A 166 -10.53 6.13 0.81
N PRO A 167 -10.10 5.49 -0.28
CA PRO A 167 -9.64 4.12 -0.24
C PRO A 167 -8.66 3.87 0.88
N LEU A 168 -8.84 2.74 1.50
CA LEU A 168 -8.16 2.39 2.72
C LEU A 168 -6.69 2.05 2.46
N THR A 169 -5.86 2.35 3.43
CA THR A 169 -4.52 1.83 3.54
C THR A 169 -4.57 0.57 4.36
N SER A 170 -4.05 -0.54 3.82
CA SER A 170 -3.82 -1.78 4.58
C SER A 170 -2.34 -1.91 4.87
N PHE A 171 -1.97 -2.21 6.12
CA PHE A 171 -0.59 -2.49 6.46
C PHE A 171 -0.41 -3.45 7.64
N ALA A 172 0.72 -4.16 7.64
CA ALA A 172 1.07 -5.12 8.66
C ALA A 172 1.58 -4.41 9.92
N LEU A 173 0.68 -4.20 10.87
CA LEU A 173 0.97 -3.47 12.11
C LEU A 173 2.04 -4.13 12.96
N ASP A 174 2.06 -5.46 13.04
CA ASP A 174 3.01 -6.23 13.85
C ASP A 174 4.41 -6.32 13.24
N ALA A 175 4.53 -6.13 11.92
CA ALA A 175 5.82 -6.17 11.22
C ALA A 175 6.52 -4.80 11.21
N ILE A 176 5.79 -3.71 10.96
CA ILE A 176 6.34 -2.36 10.83
C ILE A 176 7.14 -1.90 12.05
N PRO A 177 6.70 -2.13 13.30
CA PRO A 177 7.45 -1.71 14.49
C PRO A 177 8.80 -2.38 14.67
N LYS A 178 9.06 -3.50 13.99
CA LYS A 178 10.34 -4.23 14.09
C LYS A 178 11.47 -3.56 13.30
N TYR A 179 11.12 -2.65 12.38
CA TYR A 179 12.07 -2.02 11.47
C TYR A 179 12.34 -0.59 11.89
N ASP A 180 13.61 -0.19 11.79
CA ASP A 180 14.06 1.13 12.19
C ASP A 180 13.70 2.19 11.15
N PHE A 181 12.75 3.06 11.48
CA PHE A 181 12.33 4.18 10.64
C PHE A 181 13.31 5.37 10.61
N ARG A 182 14.45 5.31 11.34
CA ARG A 182 15.42 6.43 11.40
C ARG A 182 15.99 6.83 10.05
N PHE A 183 16.05 5.91 9.09
CA PHE A 183 16.51 6.19 7.73
C PHE A 183 15.49 6.94 6.85
N ALA A 184 14.24 7.03 7.26
CA ALA A 184 13.15 7.64 6.50
C ALA A 184 12.88 9.12 6.87
N ARG A 185 13.86 9.87 7.40
CA ARG A 185 13.66 11.20 7.98
C ARG A 185 12.95 12.22 7.08
N LYS A 186 13.09 12.18 5.75
CA LYS A 186 12.40 13.10 4.84
C LYS A 186 10.92 12.77 4.63
N ASN A 187 10.50 11.51 4.77
CA ASN A 187 9.12 11.05 4.58
C ASN A 187 8.43 10.66 5.90
N LEU A 188 9.05 10.96 7.02
CA LEU A 188 8.64 10.49 8.34
C LEU A 188 7.23 10.93 8.74
N ARG A 189 6.83 12.16 8.38
CA ARG A 189 5.50 12.69 8.76
C ARG A 189 4.34 11.84 8.23
N GLU A 190 4.44 11.41 6.99
CA GLU A 190 3.42 10.60 6.34
C GLU A 190 3.34 9.20 6.96
N ASN A 191 4.48 8.56 7.11
CA ASN A 191 4.58 7.23 7.70
C ASN A 191 4.14 7.21 9.16
N VAL A 192 4.57 8.19 9.96
CA VAL A 192 4.16 8.32 11.36
C VAL A 192 2.66 8.52 11.49
N ARG A 193 2.06 9.36 10.63
CA ARG A 193 0.62 9.60 10.64
C ARG A 193 -0.17 8.33 10.33
N ALA A 194 0.19 7.62 9.26
CA ALA A 194 -0.49 6.39 8.89
C ALA A 194 -0.33 5.31 9.97
N TYR A 195 0.86 5.18 10.53
CA TYR A 195 1.11 4.27 11.65
C TYR A 195 0.21 4.58 12.85
N LEU A 196 0.15 5.86 13.26
CA LEU A 196 -0.68 6.28 14.40
C LEU A 196 -2.17 6.03 14.15
N LEU A 197 -2.67 6.35 12.95
CA LEU A 197 -4.05 6.07 12.60
C LEU A 197 -4.37 4.57 12.70
N ALA A 198 -3.45 3.72 12.25
CA ALA A 198 -3.63 2.28 12.36
C ALA A 198 -3.52 1.78 13.80
N TYR A 199 -2.58 2.32 14.58
CA TYR A 199 -2.47 2.02 16.00
C TYR A 199 -3.76 2.37 16.74
N MET A 200 -4.30 3.57 16.50
CA MET A 200 -5.59 4.01 17.09
C MET A 200 -6.77 3.17 16.61
N ALA A 201 -6.79 2.77 15.34
CA ALA A 201 -7.83 1.87 14.82
C ALA A 201 -7.79 0.49 15.47
N ALA A 202 -6.60 -0.02 15.76
CA ALA A 202 -6.40 -1.29 16.48
C ALA A 202 -6.65 -1.17 18.01
N HIS A 203 -6.58 0.05 18.54
CA HIS A 203 -6.75 0.35 19.96
C HIS A 203 -7.70 1.56 20.13
N PRO A 204 -9.01 1.37 19.90
CA PRO A 204 -9.99 2.48 19.83
C PRO A 204 -10.08 3.28 21.12
N ASP A 205 -9.76 2.68 22.27
CA ASP A 205 -9.79 3.32 23.58
C ASP A 205 -8.43 3.90 24.01
N CYS A 206 -7.43 3.95 23.10
CA CYS A 206 -6.09 4.41 23.46
C CYS A 206 -6.08 5.92 23.80
N THR A 207 -5.37 6.24 24.86
CA THR A 207 -5.17 7.62 25.32
C THR A 207 -4.03 8.33 24.58
N GLU A 208 -3.97 9.66 24.65
CA GLU A 208 -2.83 10.44 24.15
C GLU A 208 -1.51 9.92 24.73
N GLN A 209 -1.50 9.56 26.02
CA GLN A 209 -0.31 9.08 26.70
C GLN A 209 0.19 7.76 26.12
N GLU A 210 -0.71 6.83 25.79
CA GLU A 210 -0.38 5.57 25.14
C GLU A 210 0.12 5.78 23.71
N CYS A 211 -0.53 6.65 22.94
CA CYS A 211 -0.04 7.04 21.61
C CYS A 211 1.38 7.66 21.68
N ARG A 212 1.67 8.48 22.69
CA ARG A 212 2.99 9.05 22.92
C ARG A 212 4.03 7.98 23.30
N ALA A 213 3.64 7.03 24.14
CA ALA A 213 4.50 5.92 24.53
C ALA A 213 4.84 5.05 23.33
N GLU A 214 3.85 4.75 22.51
CA GLU A 214 4.01 3.97 21.27
C GLU A 214 4.92 4.70 20.28
N CYS A 215 4.73 6.01 20.06
CA CYS A 215 5.64 6.80 19.22
C CYS A 215 7.09 6.75 19.70
N ARG A 216 7.32 6.87 21.02
CA ARG A 216 8.69 6.76 21.58
C ARG A 216 9.27 5.36 21.34
N ARG A 217 8.44 4.32 21.49
CA ARG A 217 8.84 2.93 21.28
C ARG A 217 9.25 2.68 19.83
N VAL A 218 8.43 3.12 18.88
CA VAL A 218 8.59 2.80 17.44
C VAL A 218 9.56 3.77 16.76
N PHE A 219 9.45 5.06 17.03
CA PHE A 219 10.17 6.11 16.31
C PHE A 219 11.32 6.74 17.12
N GLY A 220 11.39 6.48 18.42
CA GLY A 220 12.34 7.11 19.33
C GLY A 220 12.01 8.55 19.70
N TRP A 221 10.91 9.12 19.22
CA TRP A 221 10.45 10.49 19.47
C TRP A 221 8.92 10.61 19.34
N VAL A 222 8.36 11.72 19.81
CA VAL A 222 6.92 11.99 19.75
C VAL A 222 6.67 13.12 18.77
N PRO A 223 5.92 12.90 17.68
CA PRO A 223 5.54 13.96 16.75
C PRO A 223 4.55 14.95 17.39
N ASP A 224 4.68 16.25 17.07
CA ASP A 224 3.72 17.27 17.52
C ASP A 224 2.28 16.98 17.07
N LEU A 225 2.14 16.28 15.98
CA LEU A 225 0.86 15.84 15.41
C LEU A 225 0.04 14.97 16.36
N VAL A 226 0.64 14.26 17.31
CA VAL A 226 -0.09 13.39 18.27
C VAL A 226 -1.14 14.18 19.03
N ARG A 227 -0.84 15.41 19.44
CA ARG A 227 -1.77 16.27 20.17
C ARG A 227 -3.02 16.64 19.37
N THR A 228 -2.88 16.82 18.06
CA THR A 228 -3.98 17.24 17.19
C THR A 228 -4.84 16.08 16.72
N TRP A 229 -4.34 14.84 16.78
CA TRP A 229 -5.08 13.66 16.31
C TRP A 229 -5.88 12.93 17.37
N VAL A 230 -5.47 13.04 18.63
CA VAL A 230 -6.21 12.40 19.73
C VAL A 230 -7.44 13.22 20.14
N HIS A 231 -7.52 14.48 19.74
CA HIS A 231 -8.63 15.38 20.11
C HIS A 231 -9.61 15.72 18.97
N ASN A 232 -9.45 15.13 17.78
CA ASN A 232 -10.38 15.22 16.65
C ASN A 232 -10.98 13.84 16.33
#